data_f383987ea85d0b72a451a5ffbd5af30d
#
_entry.id   f383987ea85d0b72a451a5ffbd5af30d
#
_cell.length_a   1.000
_cell.length_b   1.000
_cell.length_c   1.000
_cell.angle_alpha   90.00
_cell.angle_beta   90.00
_cell.angle_gamma   90.00
#
_symmetry.space_group_name_H-M   'P 1'
#
loop_
_entity.id
_entity.type
_entity.pdbx_description
1 polymer ?
#
loop_
_entity_poly.entity_id
_entity_poly.type
_entity_poly.pdbx_seq_one_letter_code
_entity_poly.pdbx_strand_id
1 'polypeptide(L)'
;LEYKLDYSKNINEIKKLLEKVSEDIVSSNSNNGYTSQKQKILRIFRTTGGENYNQESIELRLIVIDSLYSTNMEKRYFPFEDLSTEIYSLGRTEKEVIKKIQNFRNNPDTVLEILNMIDDKEYGIYKNGKSAGGAKSLLTKYCYFQLMLDTDDKIGFPIYDSLAKNMYQPVCNYVGLTGKRKLSSSSDINIIAYLNMMKELATKLDICGQYSLQNFDILDAYLWRMGKFSEGNFSLLLNKEEYLTLIKAFKLNEYEKDKNNTIEVNTLLKEEMLKGYKNVLDNEIFSDLWKHWLHLLGKMENENNEQ
;
A
#
# COMPACT_ATOMS: atom_id res chain seq x y z
N LEU A 1 28.85 7.01 -26.79
CA LEU A 1 28.85 7.40 -25.38
C LEU A 1 27.40 7.46 -24.93
N GLU A 2 26.88 6.39 -24.27
CA GLU A 2 25.60 6.47 -23.57
C GLU A 2 25.80 7.35 -22.34
N TYR A 3 25.18 8.50 -22.32
CA TYR A 3 25.07 9.31 -21.11
C TYR A 3 24.23 8.55 -20.10
N LYS A 4 24.87 7.92 -19.13
CA LYS A 4 24.19 7.30 -17.98
C LYS A 4 23.63 8.47 -17.15
N LEU A 5 22.32 8.67 -17.20
CA LEU A 5 21.64 9.64 -16.33
C LEU A 5 21.92 9.27 -14.87
N ASP A 6 22.35 10.25 -14.08
CA ASP A 6 22.56 10.07 -12.65
C ASP A 6 21.24 10.27 -11.89
N TYR A 7 20.72 9.23 -11.31
CA TYR A 7 19.48 9.23 -10.51
C TYR A 7 19.75 9.29 -9.00
N SER A 8 20.99 9.51 -8.57
CA SER A 8 21.35 9.48 -7.14
C SER A 8 20.60 10.52 -6.32
N LYS A 9 20.37 11.70 -6.87
CA LYS A 9 19.58 12.79 -6.22
C LYS A 9 18.14 12.34 -5.98
N ASN A 10 17.49 11.74 -6.98
CA ASN A 10 16.11 11.29 -6.93
C ASN A 10 15.95 10.13 -5.91
N ILE A 11 16.90 9.21 -5.90
CA ILE A 11 16.94 8.12 -4.92
C ILE A 11 17.07 8.66 -3.51
N ASN A 12 17.98 9.62 -3.27
CA ASN A 12 18.18 10.23 -1.97
C ASN A 12 16.96 11.02 -1.49
N GLU A 13 16.22 11.68 -2.40
CA GLU A 13 14.96 12.34 -2.08
C GLU A 13 13.94 11.34 -1.57
N ILE A 14 13.73 10.23 -2.29
CA ILE A 14 12.78 9.18 -1.84
C ILE A 14 13.23 8.58 -0.52
N LYS A 15 14.52 8.30 -0.32
CA LYS A 15 15.02 7.78 0.97
C LYS A 15 14.66 8.70 2.15
N LYS A 16 14.83 10.01 2.02
CA LYS A 16 14.41 10.98 3.03
C LYS A 16 12.91 10.97 3.29
N LEU A 17 12.11 10.80 2.23
CA LEU A 17 10.66 10.70 2.39
C LEU A 17 10.25 9.38 3.07
N LEU A 18 10.91 8.26 2.76
CA LEU A 18 10.69 6.98 3.43
C LEU A 18 11.03 7.07 4.93
N GLU A 19 12.10 7.77 5.29
CA GLU A 19 12.45 8.03 6.69
C GLU A 19 11.35 8.82 7.40
N LYS A 20 10.92 9.96 6.85
CA LYS A 20 9.81 10.75 7.38
C LYS A 20 8.50 9.95 7.47
N VAL A 21 8.17 9.13 6.47
CA VAL A 21 6.99 8.24 6.50
C VAL A 21 7.11 7.22 7.62
N SER A 22 8.29 6.62 7.81
CA SER A 22 8.54 5.67 8.90
C SER A 22 8.37 6.32 10.28
N GLU A 23 8.95 7.49 10.49
CA GLU A 23 8.83 8.26 11.72
C GLU A 23 7.37 8.66 12.01
N ASP A 24 6.63 9.12 11.00
CA ASP A 24 5.22 9.47 11.14
C ASP A 24 4.35 8.26 11.52
N ILE A 25 4.60 7.09 10.95
CA ILE A 25 3.87 5.86 11.31
C ILE A 25 4.15 5.45 12.76
N VAL A 26 5.41 5.57 13.20
CA VAL A 26 5.83 5.18 14.55
C VAL A 26 5.37 6.20 15.60
N SER A 27 5.49 7.50 15.30
CA SER A 27 5.15 8.59 16.23
C SER A 27 3.65 8.88 16.28
N SER A 28 2.93 8.64 15.18
CA SER A 28 1.49 8.86 15.17
C SER A 28 0.81 7.81 16.06
N ASN A 29 0.64 8.16 17.34
CA ASN A 29 -0.32 7.51 18.22
C ASN A 29 -1.73 7.64 17.59
N SER A 30 -1.92 6.93 16.49
CA SER A 30 -3.16 6.39 15.93
C SER A 30 -4.39 7.30 15.73
N ASN A 31 -4.25 8.60 15.51
CA ASN A 31 -5.42 9.41 15.19
C ASN A 31 -5.76 9.47 13.68
N ASN A 32 -4.90 8.98 12.80
CA ASN A 32 -5.27 8.82 11.39
C ASN A 32 -5.89 7.43 11.15
N GLY A 33 -6.92 7.38 10.31
CA GLY A 33 -7.74 6.18 10.10
C GLY A 33 -6.94 4.94 9.67
N TYR A 34 -5.89 5.11 8.86
CA TYR A 34 -5.06 4.00 8.36
C TYR A 34 -4.29 3.28 9.48
N THR A 35 -3.57 4.04 10.32
CA THR A 35 -2.79 3.47 11.43
C THR A 35 -3.71 2.79 12.44
N SER A 36 -4.87 3.39 12.74
CA SER A 36 -5.88 2.81 13.62
C SER A 36 -6.44 1.49 13.08
N GLN A 37 -6.75 1.40 11.79
CA GLN A 37 -7.22 0.16 11.16
C GLN A 37 -6.16 -0.93 11.21
N LYS A 38 -4.92 -0.61 10.87
CA LYS A 38 -3.77 -1.53 10.93
C LYS A 38 -3.58 -2.10 12.34
N GLN A 39 -3.62 -1.25 13.38
CA GLN A 39 -3.49 -1.70 14.76
C GLN A 39 -4.64 -2.60 15.21
N LYS A 40 -5.87 -2.35 14.78
CA LYS A 40 -7.02 -3.21 15.06
C LYS A 40 -6.82 -4.60 14.45
N ILE A 41 -6.40 -4.68 13.19
CA ILE A 41 -6.13 -5.97 12.53
C ILE A 41 -5.00 -6.71 13.25
N LEU A 42 -3.88 -6.05 13.53
CA LEU A 42 -2.76 -6.66 14.25
C LEU A 42 -3.17 -7.20 15.63
N ARG A 43 -4.06 -6.49 16.33
CA ARG A 43 -4.61 -6.97 17.60
C ARG A 43 -5.38 -8.27 17.40
N ILE A 44 -6.23 -8.36 16.37
CA ILE A 44 -6.95 -9.61 16.07
C ILE A 44 -5.96 -10.73 15.74
N PHE A 45 -4.98 -10.48 14.88
CA PHE A 45 -3.97 -11.50 14.55
C PHE A 45 -3.23 -12.02 15.79
N ARG A 46 -2.86 -11.13 16.74
CA ARG A 46 -2.20 -11.52 17.99
C ARG A 46 -3.11 -12.32 18.91
N THR A 47 -4.39 -11.94 19.06
CA THR A 47 -5.33 -12.63 19.95
C THR A 47 -5.81 -13.96 19.40
N THR A 48 -5.76 -14.16 18.09
CA THR A 48 -6.13 -15.39 17.39
C THR A 48 -4.92 -16.22 16.95
N GLY A 49 -3.72 -15.88 17.43
CA GLY A 49 -2.47 -16.57 17.13
C GLY A 49 -2.01 -17.51 18.23
N GLY A 50 -0.82 -18.09 18.06
CA GLY A 50 -0.23 -19.00 19.02
C GLY A 50 -1.09 -20.25 19.24
N GLU A 51 -1.51 -20.50 20.49
CA GLU A 51 -2.35 -21.64 20.85
C GLU A 51 -3.79 -21.56 20.29
N ASN A 52 -4.24 -20.34 19.96
CA ASN A 52 -5.56 -20.10 19.37
C ASN A 52 -5.56 -20.20 17.84
N TYR A 53 -4.41 -20.53 17.23
CA TYR A 53 -4.29 -20.62 15.78
C TYR A 53 -4.99 -21.90 15.27
N ASN A 54 -6.09 -21.73 14.55
CA ASN A 54 -6.89 -22.77 13.93
C ASN A 54 -7.61 -22.21 12.69
N GLN A 55 -8.38 -23.04 12.01
CA GLN A 55 -9.13 -22.66 10.82
C GLN A 55 -10.09 -21.48 11.08
N GLU A 56 -10.86 -21.49 12.16
CA GLU A 56 -11.80 -20.42 12.52
C GLU A 56 -11.07 -19.09 12.78
N SER A 57 -9.90 -19.15 13.39
CA SER A 57 -9.07 -17.97 13.63
C SER A 57 -8.54 -17.36 12.34
N ILE A 58 -8.21 -18.19 11.35
CA ILE A 58 -7.78 -17.74 10.01
C ILE A 58 -8.96 -17.10 9.28
N GLU A 59 -10.12 -17.72 9.30
CA GLU A 59 -11.32 -17.18 8.69
C GLU A 59 -11.67 -15.79 9.27
N LEU A 60 -11.65 -15.66 10.60
CA LEU A 60 -11.86 -14.37 11.27
C LEU A 60 -10.84 -13.31 10.80
N ARG A 61 -9.57 -13.67 10.66
CA ARG A 61 -8.52 -12.75 10.14
C ARG A 61 -8.84 -12.28 8.72
N LEU A 62 -9.27 -13.17 7.83
CA LEU A 62 -9.65 -12.84 6.46
C LEU A 62 -10.85 -11.90 6.43
N ILE A 63 -11.90 -12.18 7.20
CA ILE A 63 -13.11 -11.34 7.30
C ILE A 63 -12.77 -9.95 7.83
N VAL A 64 -11.91 -9.86 8.84
CA VAL A 64 -11.49 -8.56 9.41
C VAL A 64 -10.68 -7.74 8.40
N ILE A 65 -9.79 -8.37 7.63
CA ILE A 65 -9.08 -7.69 6.55
C ILE A 65 -10.09 -7.19 5.51
N ASP A 66 -11.02 -8.04 5.07
CA ASP A 66 -12.04 -7.66 4.07
C ASP A 66 -12.87 -6.47 4.53
N SER A 67 -13.34 -6.51 5.77
CA SER A 67 -14.17 -5.46 6.36
C SER A 67 -13.42 -4.13 6.51
N LEU A 68 -12.19 -4.14 7.03
CA LEU A 68 -11.45 -2.92 7.33
C LEU A 68 -10.71 -2.33 6.13
N TYR A 69 -10.26 -3.16 5.18
CA TYR A 69 -9.60 -2.69 3.95
C TYR A 69 -10.53 -2.64 2.74
N SER A 70 -11.83 -2.84 2.96
CA SER A 70 -12.88 -2.71 1.92
C SER A 70 -12.54 -3.49 0.65
N THR A 71 -12.04 -4.72 0.78
CA THR A 71 -11.79 -5.58 -0.37
C THR A 71 -13.09 -6.06 -0.99
N ASN A 72 -14.22 -5.93 -0.25
CA ASN A 72 -15.61 -6.22 -0.67
C ASN A 72 -15.82 -7.67 -1.14
N MET A 73 -15.07 -8.61 -0.59
CA MET A 73 -15.17 -10.02 -0.93
C MET A 73 -16.46 -10.63 -0.40
N GLU A 74 -16.90 -10.25 0.83
CA GLU A 74 -18.17 -10.67 1.40
C GLU A 74 -19.35 -10.39 0.47
N LYS A 75 -19.40 -9.20 -0.13
CA LYS A 75 -20.46 -8.83 -1.11
C LYS A 75 -20.44 -9.66 -2.40
N ARG A 76 -19.46 -10.52 -2.58
CA ARG A 76 -19.23 -11.35 -3.76
C ARG A 76 -19.31 -12.83 -3.45
N TYR A 77 -19.86 -13.18 -2.29
CA TYR A 77 -20.00 -14.56 -1.82
C TYR A 77 -18.66 -15.31 -1.81
N PHE A 78 -17.62 -14.64 -1.33
CA PHE A 78 -16.28 -15.19 -1.29
C PHE A 78 -16.20 -16.35 -0.30
N PRO A 79 -15.57 -17.49 -0.65
CA PRO A 79 -15.55 -18.69 0.20
C PRO A 79 -14.47 -18.59 1.29
N PHE A 80 -14.69 -17.78 2.31
CA PHE A 80 -13.75 -17.59 3.42
C PHE A 80 -13.42 -18.88 4.16
N GLU A 81 -14.40 -19.76 4.37
CA GLU A 81 -14.24 -21.04 5.04
C GLU A 81 -13.30 -21.97 4.25
N ASP A 82 -13.54 -22.11 2.93
CA ASP A 82 -12.69 -22.93 2.06
C ASP A 82 -11.25 -22.39 2.05
N LEU A 83 -11.09 -21.07 1.89
CA LEU A 83 -9.77 -20.44 1.91
C LEU A 83 -9.07 -20.60 3.27
N SER A 84 -9.79 -20.51 4.37
CA SER A 84 -9.20 -20.74 5.71
C SER A 84 -8.72 -22.16 5.88
N THR A 85 -9.43 -23.13 5.31
CA THR A 85 -9.02 -24.54 5.27
C THR A 85 -7.73 -24.74 4.49
N GLU A 86 -7.63 -24.10 3.30
CA GLU A 86 -6.41 -24.14 2.48
C GLU A 86 -5.22 -23.51 3.21
N ILE A 87 -5.39 -22.34 3.83
CA ILE A 87 -4.32 -21.69 4.60
C ILE A 87 -3.90 -22.58 5.77
N TYR A 88 -4.85 -23.18 6.49
CA TYR A 88 -4.55 -24.10 7.60
C TYR A 88 -3.84 -25.37 7.13
N SER A 89 -4.01 -25.78 5.89
CA SER A 89 -3.30 -26.91 5.29
C SER A 89 -1.83 -26.59 5.00
N LEU A 90 -1.46 -25.30 4.81
CA LEU A 90 -0.08 -24.87 4.64
C LEU A 90 0.78 -25.13 5.88
N GLY A 91 0.17 -25.06 7.07
CA GLY A 91 0.83 -25.30 8.35
C GLY A 91 -0.19 -25.36 9.47
N ARG A 92 -0.02 -26.33 10.38
CA ARG A 92 -0.89 -26.53 11.55
C ARG A 92 -0.59 -25.55 12.68
N THR A 93 0.50 -24.84 12.56
CA THR A 93 0.91 -23.79 13.49
C THR A 93 1.17 -22.48 12.75
N GLU A 94 0.98 -21.38 13.45
CA GLU A 94 1.23 -20.04 12.91
C GLU A 94 2.66 -19.87 12.41
N LYS A 95 3.64 -20.45 13.14
CA LYS A 95 5.07 -20.42 12.76
C LYS A 95 5.35 -21.15 11.44
N GLU A 96 4.67 -22.26 11.19
CA GLU A 96 4.83 -22.97 9.91
C GLU A 96 4.29 -22.15 8.74
N VAL A 97 3.14 -21.51 8.92
CA VAL A 97 2.55 -20.64 7.89
C VAL A 97 3.41 -19.41 7.65
N ILE A 98 3.92 -18.75 8.69
CA ILE A 98 4.89 -17.65 8.58
C ILE A 98 6.09 -18.09 7.74
N LYS A 99 6.69 -19.23 8.06
CA LYS A 99 7.85 -19.76 7.33
C LYS A 99 7.53 -20.04 5.86
N LYS A 100 6.36 -20.60 5.56
CA LYS A 100 5.92 -20.83 4.17
C LYS A 100 5.73 -19.51 3.41
N ILE A 101 5.14 -18.49 4.04
CA ILE A 101 4.99 -17.15 3.44
C ILE A 101 6.34 -16.50 3.18
N GLN A 102 7.30 -16.61 4.12
CA GLN A 102 8.68 -16.12 3.93
C GLN A 102 9.37 -16.82 2.75
N ASN A 103 9.23 -18.14 2.65
CA ASN A 103 9.77 -18.91 1.53
C ASN A 103 9.15 -18.49 0.20
N PHE A 104 7.83 -18.34 0.16
CA PHE A 104 7.11 -17.85 -1.02
C PHE A 104 7.57 -16.45 -1.45
N ARG A 105 7.66 -15.52 -0.51
CA ARG A 105 8.20 -14.17 -0.79
C ARG A 105 9.60 -14.24 -1.42
N ASN A 106 10.47 -15.11 -0.90
CA ASN A 106 11.85 -15.20 -1.36
C ASN A 106 11.98 -15.93 -2.70
N ASN A 107 11.23 -17.02 -2.88
CA ASN A 107 11.25 -17.88 -4.05
C ASN A 107 9.81 -18.26 -4.48
N PRO A 108 9.09 -17.35 -5.12
CA PRO A 108 7.66 -17.54 -5.40
C PRO A 108 7.34 -18.80 -6.24
N ASP A 109 8.26 -19.20 -7.11
CA ASP A 109 8.08 -20.37 -7.98
C ASP A 109 8.16 -21.72 -7.24
N THR A 110 8.64 -21.74 -5.99
CA THR A 110 8.88 -22.98 -5.24
C THR A 110 7.76 -23.35 -4.28
N VAL A 111 6.84 -22.42 -3.95
CA VAL A 111 5.72 -22.65 -3.04
C VAL A 111 4.44 -22.51 -3.84
N LEU A 112 4.16 -23.53 -4.65
CA LEU A 112 3.04 -23.53 -5.59
C LEU A 112 1.68 -23.46 -4.89
N GLU A 113 1.56 -23.99 -3.67
CA GLU A 113 0.32 -23.96 -2.90
C GLU A 113 -0.14 -22.51 -2.63
N ILE A 114 0.79 -21.64 -2.18
CA ILE A 114 0.46 -20.23 -1.95
C ILE A 114 0.21 -19.50 -3.28
N LEU A 115 1.00 -19.78 -4.30
CA LEU A 115 0.83 -19.17 -5.62
C LEU A 115 -0.55 -19.51 -6.19
N ASN A 116 -0.92 -20.78 -6.18
CA ASN A 116 -2.22 -21.24 -6.68
C ASN A 116 -3.36 -20.56 -5.92
N MET A 117 -3.30 -20.54 -4.59
CA MET A 117 -4.31 -19.90 -3.75
C MET A 117 -4.52 -18.41 -4.10
N ILE A 118 -3.43 -17.65 -4.31
CA ILE A 118 -3.50 -16.22 -4.63
C ILE A 118 -4.01 -15.97 -6.05
N ASP A 119 -3.58 -16.78 -7.01
CA ASP A 119 -3.92 -16.63 -8.44
C ASP A 119 -5.13 -17.47 -8.86
N ASP A 120 -5.65 -18.35 -7.98
CA ASP A 120 -6.78 -19.21 -8.31
C ASP A 120 -8.04 -18.38 -8.56
N LYS A 121 -8.73 -18.74 -9.63
CA LYS A 121 -9.98 -18.12 -10.02
C LYS A 121 -11.16 -18.60 -9.19
N GLU A 122 -11.06 -19.75 -8.54
CA GLU A 122 -12.09 -20.26 -7.64
C GLU A 122 -12.22 -19.40 -6.39
N TYR A 123 -11.09 -18.87 -5.89
CA TYR A 123 -11.07 -17.85 -4.83
C TYR A 123 -11.14 -16.44 -5.41
N GLY A 124 -11.80 -16.29 -6.55
CA GLY A 124 -11.77 -15.06 -7.33
C GLY A 124 -13.01 -14.20 -7.17
N ILE A 125 -12.90 -13.06 -7.80
CA ILE A 125 -13.98 -12.09 -7.94
C ILE A 125 -14.85 -12.52 -9.10
N TYR A 126 -16.14 -12.80 -8.84
CA TYR A 126 -17.12 -13.03 -9.90
C TYR A 126 -17.80 -11.72 -10.29
N LYS A 127 -17.75 -11.38 -11.57
CA LYS A 127 -18.47 -10.23 -12.12
C LYS A 127 -19.30 -10.70 -13.31
N ASN A 128 -20.63 -10.52 -13.22
CA ASN A 128 -21.57 -10.96 -14.25
C ASN A 128 -21.46 -12.46 -14.58
N GLY A 129 -21.29 -13.32 -13.58
CA GLY A 129 -21.16 -14.78 -13.76
C GLY A 129 -19.84 -15.23 -14.36
N LYS A 130 -18.85 -14.35 -14.52
CA LYS A 130 -17.50 -14.68 -15.01
C LYS A 130 -16.47 -14.36 -13.96
N SER A 131 -15.46 -15.22 -13.83
CA SER A 131 -14.30 -14.93 -12.98
C SER A 131 -13.59 -13.67 -13.49
N ALA A 132 -13.38 -12.70 -12.59
CA ALA A 132 -12.74 -11.42 -12.89
C ALA A 132 -11.33 -11.30 -12.28
N GLY A 133 -10.78 -12.39 -11.76
CA GLY A 133 -9.42 -12.45 -11.20
C GLY A 133 -9.39 -13.03 -9.78
N GLY A 134 -8.22 -13.38 -9.30
CA GLY A 134 -7.99 -13.94 -7.96
C GLY A 134 -8.11 -12.90 -6.84
N ALA A 135 -8.17 -13.36 -5.58
CA ALA A 135 -8.26 -12.55 -4.38
C ALA A 135 -6.89 -11.93 -3.97
N LYS A 136 -6.07 -11.52 -4.93
CA LYS A 136 -4.68 -11.06 -4.73
C LYS A 136 -4.56 -10.01 -3.64
N SER A 137 -5.47 -9.02 -3.62
CA SER A 137 -5.45 -7.95 -2.63
C SER A 137 -5.72 -8.46 -1.20
N LEU A 138 -6.68 -9.37 -1.03
CA LEU A 138 -7.01 -9.96 0.26
C LEU A 138 -5.85 -10.84 0.77
N LEU A 139 -5.36 -11.73 -0.09
CA LEU A 139 -4.35 -12.71 0.31
C LEU A 139 -2.97 -12.11 0.53
N THR A 140 -2.57 -11.13 -0.28
CA THR A 140 -1.31 -10.41 -0.01
C THR A 140 -1.38 -9.61 1.29
N LYS A 141 -2.55 -9.06 1.66
CA LYS A 141 -2.76 -8.43 2.97
C LYS A 141 -2.71 -9.46 4.10
N TYR A 142 -3.28 -10.65 3.90
CA TYR A 142 -3.14 -11.72 4.89
C TYR A 142 -1.66 -12.08 5.10
N CYS A 143 -0.90 -12.31 4.04
CA CYS A 143 0.54 -12.56 4.11
C CYS A 143 1.30 -11.42 4.81
N TYR A 144 0.96 -10.18 4.48
CA TYR A 144 1.55 -8.99 5.10
C TYR A 144 1.32 -8.96 6.61
N PHE A 145 0.07 -9.10 7.08
CA PHE A 145 -0.23 -9.09 8.51
C PHE A 145 0.36 -10.31 9.23
N GLN A 146 0.40 -11.45 8.56
CA GLN A 146 0.99 -12.65 9.11
C GLN A 146 2.50 -12.48 9.37
N LEU A 147 3.25 -11.88 8.43
CA LEU A 147 4.68 -11.59 8.62
C LEU A 147 4.94 -10.47 9.62
N MET A 148 3.98 -9.57 9.88
CA MET A 148 4.12 -8.57 10.94
C MET A 148 4.09 -9.16 12.36
N LEU A 149 3.68 -10.40 12.53
CA LEU A 149 3.77 -11.10 13.82
C LEU A 149 5.20 -11.59 14.11
N ASP A 150 6.01 -11.78 13.08
CA ASP A 150 7.42 -12.14 13.21
C ASP A 150 8.28 -10.86 13.36
N THR A 151 8.66 -10.55 14.59
CA THR A 151 9.47 -9.36 14.91
C THR A 151 10.88 -9.40 14.34
N ASP A 152 11.37 -10.58 13.96
CA ASP A 152 12.70 -10.78 13.38
C ASP A 152 12.68 -10.58 11.85
N ASP A 153 11.51 -10.67 11.22
CA ASP A 153 11.37 -10.38 9.79
C ASP A 153 11.44 -8.87 9.54
N LYS A 154 12.55 -8.42 8.98
CA LYS A 154 12.76 -7.00 8.59
C LYS A 154 12.31 -6.67 7.18
N ILE A 155 11.88 -7.67 6.41
CA ILE A 155 11.52 -7.50 5.00
C ILE A 155 10.01 -7.25 4.85
N GLY A 156 9.16 -8.05 5.52
CA GLY A 156 7.71 -8.01 5.39
C GLY A 156 7.21 -8.62 4.07
N PHE A 157 5.97 -8.32 3.72
CA PHE A 157 5.33 -8.79 2.48
C PHE A 157 4.68 -7.62 1.74
N PRO A 158 4.90 -7.45 0.41
CA PRO A 158 4.30 -6.35 -0.35
C PRO A 158 2.80 -6.62 -0.59
N ILE A 159 1.98 -5.62 -0.32
CA ILE A 159 0.54 -5.68 -0.56
C ILE A 159 0.24 -5.44 -2.04
N TYR A 160 -0.53 -6.31 -2.68
CA TYR A 160 -1.08 -6.08 -4.01
C TYR A 160 -2.27 -5.12 -3.92
N ASP A 161 -1.99 -3.84 -4.02
CA ASP A 161 -2.97 -2.76 -3.96
C ASP A 161 -2.99 -1.96 -5.26
N SER A 162 -4.17 -1.51 -5.68
CA SER A 162 -4.32 -0.72 -6.91
C SER A 162 -3.58 0.62 -6.83
N LEU A 163 -3.53 1.24 -5.65
CA LEU A 163 -2.83 2.51 -5.44
C LEU A 163 -1.33 2.34 -5.54
N ALA A 164 -0.77 1.34 -4.84
CA ALA A 164 0.65 1.01 -4.91
C ALA A 164 1.04 0.65 -6.36
N LYS A 165 0.25 -0.16 -7.04
CA LYS A 165 0.46 -0.53 -8.44
C LYS A 165 0.46 0.70 -9.37
N ASN A 166 -0.48 1.64 -9.19
CA ASN A 166 -0.57 2.83 -10.03
C ASN A 166 0.63 3.77 -9.83
N MET A 167 1.19 3.80 -8.62
CA MET A 167 2.34 4.66 -8.30
C MET A 167 3.69 3.99 -8.57
N TYR A 168 3.73 2.68 -8.74
CA TYR A 168 4.96 1.95 -9.01
C TYR A 168 5.70 2.50 -10.24
N GLN A 169 5.02 2.64 -11.38
CA GLN A 169 5.67 3.08 -12.62
C GLN A 169 6.21 4.52 -12.56
N PRO A 170 5.46 5.52 -12.06
CA PRO A 170 5.99 6.87 -11.83
C PRO A 170 7.24 6.87 -10.95
N VAL A 171 7.23 6.14 -9.84
CA VAL A 171 8.38 6.04 -8.92
C VAL A 171 9.57 5.34 -9.59
N CYS A 172 9.35 4.24 -10.30
CA CYS A 172 10.40 3.55 -11.04
C CYS A 172 11.06 4.44 -12.10
N ASN A 173 10.26 5.19 -12.85
CA ASN A 173 10.78 6.16 -13.83
C ASN A 173 11.65 7.23 -13.14
N TYR A 174 11.19 7.72 -11.99
CA TYR A 174 11.88 8.77 -11.24
C TYR A 174 13.26 8.31 -10.72
N VAL A 175 13.41 7.03 -10.38
CA VAL A 175 14.70 6.45 -9.92
C VAL A 175 15.51 5.76 -11.02
N GLY A 176 15.07 5.88 -12.27
CA GLY A 176 15.78 5.30 -13.42
C GLY A 176 15.66 3.79 -13.57
N LEU A 177 14.64 3.19 -12.97
CA LEU A 177 14.22 1.82 -13.27
C LEU A 177 13.36 1.84 -14.54
N THR A 178 13.97 2.19 -15.68
CA THR A 178 13.30 2.19 -16.97
C THR A 178 13.28 0.77 -17.55
N GLY A 179 12.35 -0.03 -17.11
CA GLY A 179 12.17 -1.37 -17.62
C GLY A 179 10.95 -1.48 -18.54
N LYS A 180 10.98 -2.44 -19.44
CA LYS A 180 10.02 -2.74 -20.51
C LYS A 180 8.58 -3.07 -20.06
N ARG A 181 8.22 -2.83 -18.79
CA ARG A 181 6.92 -3.20 -18.22
C ARG A 181 6.09 -1.97 -17.95
N LYS A 182 5.31 -1.56 -18.95
CA LYS A 182 4.21 -0.62 -18.69
C LYS A 182 3.15 -1.36 -17.88
N LEU A 183 3.01 -1.01 -16.61
CA LEU A 183 1.84 -1.39 -15.82
C LEU A 183 0.69 -0.49 -16.26
N SER A 184 -0.25 -1.04 -17.02
CA SER A 184 -1.52 -0.34 -17.17
C SER A 184 -2.33 -0.51 -15.88
N SER A 185 -3.06 0.50 -15.48
CA SER A 185 -3.97 0.45 -14.32
C SER A 185 -5.00 -0.69 -14.40
N SER A 186 -5.27 -1.18 -15.61
CA SER A 186 -6.22 -2.24 -15.92
C SER A 186 -5.59 -3.64 -16.04
N SER A 187 -4.25 -3.77 -16.07
CA SER A 187 -3.62 -5.07 -16.24
C SER A 187 -3.63 -5.87 -14.93
N ASP A 188 -4.20 -7.06 -14.97
CA ASP A 188 -4.01 -8.05 -13.93
C ASP A 188 -2.59 -8.61 -14.04
N ILE A 189 -1.75 -8.28 -13.06
CA ILE A 189 -0.36 -8.71 -13.03
C ILE A 189 -0.29 -10.00 -12.24
N ASN A 190 0.44 -10.98 -12.77
CA ASN A 190 0.80 -12.18 -12.04
C ASN A 190 1.52 -11.80 -10.75
N ILE A 191 1.20 -12.46 -9.64
CA ILE A 191 1.75 -12.16 -8.31
C ILE A 191 3.28 -12.29 -8.25
N ILE A 192 3.87 -13.25 -8.98
CA ILE A 192 5.32 -13.43 -9.06
C ILE A 192 5.97 -12.19 -9.68
N ALA A 193 5.39 -11.71 -10.79
CA ALA A 193 5.87 -10.50 -11.46
C ALA A 193 5.78 -9.29 -10.51
N TYR A 194 4.68 -9.16 -9.75
CA TYR A 194 4.50 -8.08 -8.78
C TYR A 194 5.54 -8.15 -7.65
N LEU A 195 5.75 -9.34 -7.06
CA LEU A 195 6.75 -9.53 -6.02
C LEU A 195 8.16 -9.16 -6.50
N ASN A 196 8.52 -9.59 -7.71
CA ASN A 196 9.82 -9.27 -8.29
C ASN A 196 10.00 -7.76 -8.54
N MET A 197 8.95 -7.10 -9.02
CA MET A 197 8.94 -5.66 -9.23
C MET A 197 9.14 -4.89 -7.91
N MET A 198 8.43 -5.28 -6.85
CA MET A 198 8.58 -4.64 -5.54
C MET A 198 9.96 -4.87 -4.93
N LYS A 199 10.54 -6.07 -5.12
CA LYS A 199 11.94 -6.37 -4.73
C LYS A 199 12.94 -5.50 -5.50
N GLU A 200 12.76 -5.34 -6.81
CA GLU A 200 13.62 -4.50 -7.64
C GLU A 200 13.59 -3.03 -7.20
N LEU A 201 12.41 -2.50 -6.91
CA LEU A 201 12.27 -1.13 -6.39
C LEU A 201 12.91 -0.99 -5.00
N ALA A 202 12.67 -1.92 -4.07
CA ALA A 202 13.28 -1.91 -2.75
C ALA A 202 14.82 -1.96 -2.83
N THR A 203 15.36 -2.80 -3.72
CA THR A 203 16.81 -2.90 -3.98
C THR A 203 17.35 -1.59 -4.56
N LYS A 204 16.65 -0.99 -5.53
CA LYS A 204 17.06 0.29 -6.14
C LYS A 204 17.09 1.44 -5.14
N LEU A 205 16.13 1.45 -4.22
CA LEU A 205 16.05 2.41 -3.13
C LEU A 205 16.98 2.05 -1.95
N ASP A 206 17.70 0.91 -2.03
CA ASP A 206 18.60 0.42 -0.99
C ASP A 206 17.90 0.36 0.39
N ILE A 207 16.69 -0.20 0.41
CA ILE A 207 15.93 -0.43 1.64
C ILE A 207 16.40 -1.75 2.23
N CYS A 208 17.24 -1.71 3.26
CA CYS A 208 17.93 -2.88 3.82
C CYS A 208 17.67 -3.07 5.32
N GLY A 209 16.48 -2.81 5.81
CA GLY A 209 16.13 -3.00 7.22
C GLY A 209 16.70 -1.93 8.16
N GLN A 210 17.10 -0.78 7.62
CA GLN A 210 17.59 0.36 8.41
C GLN A 210 16.49 1.09 9.19
N TYR A 211 15.23 0.84 8.85
CA TYR A 211 14.08 1.44 9.49
C TYR A 211 13.55 0.57 10.64
N SER A 212 12.80 1.17 11.55
CA SER A 212 12.11 0.46 12.63
C SER A 212 10.96 -0.44 12.16
N LEU A 213 10.45 -0.18 10.96
CA LEU A 213 9.39 -0.94 10.29
C LEU A 213 9.99 -1.92 9.27
N GLN A 214 9.18 -2.90 8.85
CA GLN A 214 9.56 -3.80 7.75
C GLN A 214 9.71 -3.04 6.43
N ASN A 215 10.64 -3.46 5.57
CA ASN A 215 10.95 -2.77 4.31
C ASN A 215 9.73 -2.55 3.41
N PHE A 216 8.93 -3.62 3.21
CA PHE A 216 7.73 -3.50 2.37
C PHE A 216 6.60 -2.73 3.04
N ASP A 217 6.55 -2.67 4.38
CA ASP A 217 5.59 -1.84 5.09
C ASP A 217 5.80 -0.35 4.81
N ILE A 218 7.06 0.09 4.86
CA ILE A 218 7.42 1.49 4.57
C ILE A 218 7.16 1.83 3.11
N LEU A 219 7.60 0.94 2.20
CA LEU A 219 7.42 1.14 0.77
C LEU A 219 5.94 1.17 0.38
N ASP A 220 5.13 0.26 0.94
CA ASP A 220 3.69 0.25 0.72
C ASP A 220 3.03 1.53 1.25
N ALA A 221 3.37 1.96 2.46
CA ALA A 221 2.85 3.20 3.04
C ALA A 221 3.19 4.44 2.20
N TYR A 222 4.40 4.50 1.66
CA TYR A 222 4.81 5.58 0.75
C TYR A 222 4.01 5.53 -0.56
N LEU A 223 3.96 4.40 -1.24
CA LEU A 223 3.22 4.23 -2.50
C LEU A 223 1.72 4.50 -2.32
N TRP A 224 1.13 4.03 -1.20
CA TRP A 224 -0.25 4.28 -0.86
C TRP A 224 -0.54 5.78 -0.69
N ARG A 225 0.32 6.51 0.03
CA ARG A 225 0.20 7.97 0.20
C ARG A 225 0.28 8.69 -1.15
N MET A 226 1.22 8.32 -2.01
CA MET A 226 1.32 8.85 -3.36
C MET A 226 0.05 8.57 -4.18
N GLY A 227 -0.51 7.38 -4.06
CA GLY A 227 -1.78 7.02 -4.69
C GLY A 227 -2.95 7.85 -4.19
N LYS A 228 -3.00 8.18 -2.88
CA LYS A 228 -4.04 9.05 -2.30
C LYS A 228 -3.95 10.48 -2.83
N PHE A 229 -2.76 11.02 -3.02
CA PHE A 229 -2.60 12.30 -3.73
C PHE A 229 -3.12 12.20 -5.17
N SER A 230 -2.83 11.10 -5.86
CA SER A 230 -3.33 10.88 -7.22
C SER A 230 -4.86 10.84 -7.30
N GLU A 231 -5.54 10.25 -6.31
CA GLU A 231 -7.00 10.24 -6.21
C GLU A 231 -7.60 11.55 -5.69
N GLY A 232 -6.80 12.44 -5.10
CA GLY A 232 -7.28 13.62 -4.39
C GLY A 232 -7.91 13.31 -3.04
N ASN A 233 -7.65 12.15 -2.46
CA ASN A 233 -8.28 11.69 -1.23
C ASN A 233 -7.51 12.14 0.02
N PHE A 234 -7.46 13.46 0.23
CA PHE A 234 -6.67 14.10 1.28
C PHE A 234 -7.21 13.82 2.70
N SER A 235 -8.51 13.56 2.83
CA SER A 235 -9.14 13.23 4.13
C SER A 235 -8.60 11.95 4.77
N LEU A 236 -7.94 11.08 4.00
CA LEU A 236 -7.27 9.88 4.51
C LEU A 236 -5.78 10.12 4.85
N LEU A 237 -5.20 11.23 4.40
CA LEU A 237 -3.81 11.61 4.64
C LEU A 237 -3.66 12.57 5.81
N LEU A 238 -4.71 13.29 6.15
CA LEU A 238 -4.73 14.36 7.14
C LEU A 238 -5.66 13.98 8.29
N ASN A 239 -5.41 14.53 9.47
CA ASN A 239 -6.40 14.50 10.53
C ASN A 239 -7.56 15.47 10.20
N LYS A 240 -8.63 15.41 10.98
CA LYS A 240 -9.86 16.19 10.70
C LYS A 240 -9.59 17.70 10.71
N GLU A 241 -8.79 18.21 11.63
CA GLU A 241 -8.51 19.65 11.77
C GLU A 241 -7.66 20.16 10.60
N GLU A 242 -6.62 19.40 10.24
CA GLU A 242 -5.76 19.69 9.09
C GLU A 242 -6.59 19.70 7.78
N TYR A 243 -7.43 18.69 7.58
CA TYR A 243 -8.29 18.62 6.40
C TYR A 243 -9.24 19.81 6.31
N LEU A 244 -9.90 20.19 7.41
CA LEU A 244 -10.78 21.36 7.47
C LEU A 244 -10.02 22.67 7.25
N THR A 245 -8.79 22.78 7.75
CA THR A 245 -7.91 23.93 7.53
C THR A 245 -7.59 24.08 6.04
N LEU A 246 -7.28 22.96 5.39
CA LEU A 246 -7.01 22.96 3.94
C LEU A 246 -8.24 23.37 3.13
N ILE A 247 -9.42 22.83 3.44
CA ILE A 247 -10.70 23.22 2.80
C ILE A 247 -10.97 24.72 2.95
N LYS A 248 -10.76 25.27 4.14
CA LYS A 248 -10.93 26.71 4.40
C LYS A 248 -9.96 27.58 3.60
N ALA A 249 -8.69 27.16 3.54
CA ALA A 249 -7.67 27.90 2.82
C ALA A 249 -7.97 28.02 1.31
N PHE A 250 -8.61 27.02 0.74
CA PHE A 250 -9.05 26.99 -0.66
C PHE A 250 -10.50 27.42 -0.87
N LYS A 251 -11.15 27.97 0.16
CA LYS A 251 -12.53 28.52 0.13
C LYS A 251 -13.61 27.51 -0.31
N LEU A 252 -13.42 26.25 0.03
CA LEU A 252 -14.34 25.16 -0.33
C LEU A 252 -15.37 24.83 0.78
N ASN A 253 -15.52 25.68 1.80
CA ASN A 253 -16.39 25.45 2.98
C ASN A 253 -17.87 25.26 2.62
N GLU A 254 -18.33 25.88 1.53
CA GLU A 254 -19.71 25.76 1.10
C GLU A 254 -20.07 24.38 0.59
N TYR A 255 -19.09 23.69 0.00
CA TYR A 255 -19.23 22.33 -0.54
C TYR A 255 -19.19 21.26 0.56
N GLU A 256 -18.61 21.55 1.74
CA GLU A 256 -18.51 20.59 2.86
C GLU A 256 -19.84 20.32 3.54
N LYS A 257 -20.81 21.24 3.46
CA LYS A 257 -22.11 21.15 4.16
C LYS A 257 -22.98 20.00 3.65
N ASP A 258 -22.70 19.50 2.46
CA ASP A 258 -23.42 18.38 1.86
C ASP A 258 -22.62 17.08 2.06
N LYS A 259 -23.01 16.27 3.07
CA LYS A 259 -22.33 15.02 3.43
C LYS A 259 -22.21 14.00 2.28
N ASN A 260 -22.96 14.18 1.21
CA ASN A 260 -22.92 13.30 0.03
C ASN A 260 -21.83 13.69 -0.98
N ASN A 261 -21.15 14.83 -0.79
CA ASN A 261 -20.24 15.43 -1.77
C ASN A 261 -18.73 15.31 -1.43
N THR A 262 -18.32 14.41 -0.54
CA THR A 262 -16.89 14.29 -0.16
C THR A 262 -15.99 14.03 -1.37
N ILE A 263 -16.46 13.27 -2.36
CA ILE A 263 -15.68 12.98 -3.59
C ILE A 263 -15.52 14.25 -4.43
N GLU A 264 -16.58 15.05 -4.56
CA GLU A 264 -16.56 16.30 -5.30
C GLU A 264 -15.65 17.33 -4.63
N VAL A 265 -15.73 17.47 -3.30
CA VAL A 265 -14.85 18.36 -2.52
C VAL A 265 -13.37 17.97 -2.67
N ASN A 266 -13.04 16.70 -2.59
CA ASN A 266 -11.67 16.23 -2.78
C ASN A 266 -11.15 16.48 -4.21
N THR A 267 -12.01 16.36 -5.22
CA THR A 267 -11.65 16.64 -6.61
C THR A 267 -11.36 18.13 -6.80
N LEU A 268 -12.26 18.99 -6.33
CA LEU A 268 -12.10 20.45 -6.38
C LEU A 268 -10.84 20.91 -5.61
N LEU A 269 -10.63 20.34 -4.42
CA LEU A 269 -9.47 20.67 -3.60
C LEU A 269 -8.16 20.32 -4.34
N LYS A 270 -8.11 19.13 -4.96
CA LYS A 270 -6.96 18.72 -5.77
C LYS A 270 -6.72 19.67 -6.95
N GLU A 271 -7.78 20.06 -7.65
CA GLU A 271 -7.68 21.01 -8.77
C GLU A 271 -7.15 22.39 -8.32
N GLU A 272 -7.65 22.92 -7.21
CA GLU A 272 -7.17 24.18 -6.64
C GLU A 272 -5.72 24.10 -6.16
N MET A 273 -5.35 23.00 -5.48
CA MET A 273 -3.96 22.77 -5.07
C MET A 273 -3.00 22.64 -6.27
N LEU A 274 -3.45 22.09 -7.38
CA LEU A 274 -2.66 22.01 -8.62
C LEU A 274 -2.46 23.37 -9.28
N LYS A 275 -3.38 24.33 -9.09
CA LYS A 275 -3.21 25.72 -9.58
C LYS A 275 -2.18 26.51 -8.76
N GLY A 276 -2.05 26.19 -7.48
CA GLY A 276 -1.07 26.85 -6.62
C GLY A 276 -1.22 26.40 -5.16
N TYR A 277 -0.44 25.42 -4.75
CA TYR A 277 -0.40 24.99 -3.36
C TYR A 277 0.31 26.04 -2.50
N LYS A 278 -0.44 26.60 -1.55
CA LYS A 278 0.12 27.37 -0.45
C LYS A 278 0.27 26.45 0.76
N ASN A 279 1.46 26.41 1.35
CA ASN A 279 1.68 25.65 2.58
C ASN A 279 0.92 26.32 3.73
N VAL A 280 -0.30 25.86 3.98
CA VAL A 280 -1.21 26.38 5.01
C VAL A 280 -1.34 25.44 6.20
N LEU A 281 -0.70 24.27 6.12
CA LEU A 281 -0.71 23.27 7.16
C LEU A 281 0.66 23.26 7.87
N ASP A 282 0.63 23.15 9.19
CA ASP A 282 1.80 22.80 10.00
C ASP A 282 2.03 21.28 9.95
N ASN A 283 2.12 20.74 8.74
CA ASN A 283 2.34 19.33 8.45
C ASN A 283 3.38 19.21 7.33
N GLU A 284 4.65 19.18 7.77
CA GLU A 284 5.80 19.15 6.87
C GLU A 284 5.79 17.93 5.96
N ILE A 285 5.44 16.75 6.49
CA ILE A 285 5.42 15.51 5.69
C ILE A 285 4.37 15.56 4.59
N PHE A 286 3.19 16.10 4.85
CA PHE A 286 2.16 16.28 3.82
C PHE A 286 2.66 17.20 2.71
N SER A 287 3.30 18.31 3.06
CA SER A 287 3.84 19.29 2.13
C SER A 287 4.96 18.71 1.26
N ASP A 288 5.87 17.95 1.87
CA ASP A 288 6.98 17.31 1.16
C ASP A 288 6.49 16.20 0.21
N LEU A 289 5.56 15.37 0.68
CA LEU A 289 4.96 14.33 -0.15
C LEU A 289 4.13 14.92 -1.31
N TRP A 290 3.43 16.05 -1.09
CA TRP A 290 2.72 16.76 -2.15
C TRP A 290 3.67 17.28 -3.23
N LYS A 291 4.76 17.95 -2.84
CA LYS A 291 5.79 18.43 -3.78
C LYS A 291 6.40 17.28 -4.57
N HIS A 292 6.76 16.22 -3.87
CA HIS A 292 7.32 15.03 -4.50
C HIS A 292 6.34 14.39 -5.50
N TRP A 293 5.06 14.30 -5.16
CA TRP A 293 4.04 13.81 -6.07
C TRP A 293 3.94 14.66 -7.34
N LEU A 294 4.06 15.98 -7.23
CA LEU A 294 4.12 16.86 -8.40
C LEU A 294 5.36 16.61 -9.27
N HIS A 295 6.52 16.33 -8.65
CA HIS A 295 7.72 15.91 -9.37
C HIS A 295 7.53 14.60 -10.14
N LEU A 296 6.92 13.60 -9.51
CA LEU A 296 6.61 12.32 -10.17
C LEU A 296 5.71 12.49 -11.40
N LEU A 297 4.86 13.50 -11.41
CA LEU A 297 3.96 13.80 -12.54
C LEU A 297 4.60 14.71 -13.60
N GLY A 298 5.84 15.18 -13.42
CA GLY A 298 6.48 16.15 -14.28
C GLY A 298 5.79 17.52 -14.29
N LYS A 299 5.05 17.86 -13.22
CA LYS A 299 4.30 19.13 -13.09
C LYS A 299 5.09 20.24 -12.38
N MET A 300 6.24 19.91 -11.80
CA MET A 300 7.23 20.88 -11.34
C MET A 300 8.51 20.66 -12.14
N GLU A 301 8.96 21.70 -12.83
CA GLU A 301 10.32 21.73 -13.34
C GLU A 301 11.27 21.71 -12.14
N ASN A 302 12.33 20.92 -12.24
CA ASN A 302 13.39 20.96 -11.23
C ASN A 302 13.88 22.41 -11.13
N GLU A 303 13.67 23.09 -10.01
CA GLU A 303 14.12 24.46 -9.72
C GLU A 303 15.67 24.63 -9.79
N ASN A 304 16.39 23.68 -10.37
CA ASN A 304 17.84 23.62 -10.39
C ASN A 304 18.45 23.54 -11.81
N ASN A 305 17.81 24.13 -12.84
CA ASN A 305 18.49 24.38 -14.13
C ASN A 305 19.12 25.77 -14.20
N GLU A 306 19.23 26.49 -13.08
CA GLU A 306 20.00 27.72 -12.96
C GLU A 306 21.14 27.53 -11.93
N GLN A 307 22.23 26.89 -12.35
CA GLN A 307 23.60 27.19 -11.91
C GLN A 307 24.61 26.62 -12.90
#